data_990e42d112d9bc6140202ad1e588a5ae
#
_entry.id   990e42d112d9bc6140202ad1e588a5ae
#
_cell.length_a   1.000
_cell.length_b   1.000
_cell.length_c   1.000
_cell.angle_alpha   90.00
_cell.angle_beta   90.00
_cell.angle_gamma   90.00
#
_symmetry.space_group_name_H-M   'P 1'
#
loop_
_entity.id
_entity.type
_entity.pdbx_description
1 polymer ?
#
loop_
_entity_poly.entity_id
_entity_poly.type
_entity_poly.pdbx_seq_one_letter_code
_entity_poly.pdbx_strand_id
1 'polypeptide(L)'
;MSTNARIGIKLEDGTILSAYHHWDGYPEWLGVILKQEYNTKEKVRELIDGGNMSSCWSDTIFDYEKQEFVERPPQPEYYGGENERPRLSKNFTQFAFDSKSGEEFLYLYEDNKWNGFSIDHKYYKDGGVADTNIIPVKIPDWDVADDS
;
A
#
# COMPACT_ATOMS: atom_id res chain seq x y z
N MET A 1 -12.00 -1.86 -12.35
CA MET A 1 -11.86 -2.42 -10.99
C MET A 1 -10.54 -1.94 -10.38
N SER A 2 -10.56 -1.63 -9.12
CA SER A 2 -9.34 -1.25 -8.41
C SER A 2 -8.54 -2.48 -8.00
N THR A 3 -7.21 -2.36 -8.06
CA THR A 3 -6.31 -3.33 -7.45
C THR A 3 -5.86 -2.74 -6.13
N ASN A 4 -6.30 -3.34 -5.04
CA ASN A 4 -6.06 -2.81 -3.71
C ASN A 4 -4.83 -3.43 -3.08
N ALA A 5 -4.16 -2.67 -2.23
CA ALA A 5 -2.95 -3.12 -1.57
C ALA A 5 -2.88 -2.57 -0.14
N ARG A 6 -1.92 -3.06 0.61
CA ARG A 6 -1.60 -2.50 1.91
C ARG A 6 -0.11 -2.29 2.01
N ILE A 7 0.27 -1.12 2.49
CA ILE A 7 1.66 -0.68 2.58
C ILE A 7 2.05 -0.65 4.04
N GLY A 8 3.11 -1.38 4.40
CA GLY A 8 3.56 -1.48 5.78
C GLY A 8 5.04 -1.19 5.95
N ILE A 9 5.40 -0.83 7.18
CA ILE A 9 6.79 -0.69 7.61
C ILE A 9 6.98 -1.48 8.90
N LYS A 10 8.05 -2.28 8.95
CA LYS A 10 8.40 -3.00 10.16
C LYS A 10 9.16 -2.07 11.09
N LEU A 11 8.64 -1.90 12.30
CA LEU A 11 9.24 -1.04 13.31
C LEU A 11 10.31 -1.82 14.10
N GLU A 12 11.09 -1.10 14.91
CA GLU A 12 12.22 -1.68 15.65
C GLU A 12 11.80 -2.81 16.60
N ASP A 13 10.59 -2.71 17.16
CA ASP A 13 10.07 -3.73 18.09
C ASP A 13 9.45 -4.94 17.37
N GLY A 14 9.51 -4.97 16.04
CA GLY A 14 8.96 -6.07 15.24
C GLY A 14 7.49 -5.90 14.86
N THR A 15 6.82 -4.86 15.34
CA THR A 15 5.45 -4.57 14.93
C THR A 15 5.44 -3.94 13.54
N ILE A 16 4.29 -3.97 12.88
CA ILE A 16 4.13 -3.44 11.53
C ILE A 16 3.05 -2.36 11.54
N LEU A 17 3.43 -1.15 11.14
CA LEU A 17 2.50 -0.05 10.95
C LEU A 17 2.13 -0.02 9.47
N SER A 18 0.84 0.04 9.14
CA SER A 18 0.40 -0.07 7.75
C SER A 18 -0.80 0.79 7.42
N ALA A 19 -0.95 1.09 6.12
CA ALA A 19 -2.07 1.84 5.59
C ALA A 19 -2.60 1.18 4.31
N TYR A 20 -3.89 1.31 4.08
CA TYR A 20 -4.57 0.80 2.89
C TYR A 20 -4.33 1.73 1.69
N HIS A 21 -4.14 1.12 0.50
CA HIS A 21 -3.93 1.82 -0.76
C HIS A 21 -4.93 1.29 -1.78
N HIS A 22 -5.72 2.18 -2.40
CA HIS A 22 -6.87 1.76 -3.20
C HIS A 22 -6.58 1.50 -4.68
N TRP A 23 -5.87 2.42 -5.36
CA TRP A 23 -5.73 2.35 -6.82
C TRP A 23 -4.40 1.77 -7.28
N ASP A 24 -4.46 0.91 -8.30
CA ASP A 24 -3.26 0.41 -9.01
C ASP A 24 -2.21 -0.18 -8.09
N GLY A 25 -2.65 -1.04 -7.15
CA GLY A 25 -1.77 -1.63 -6.14
C GLY A 25 -0.86 -2.75 -6.63
N TYR A 26 -0.83 -3.05 -7.93
CA TYR A 26 -0.01 -4.13 -8.48
C TYR A 26 1.48 -3.75 -8.52
N PRO A 27 2.38 -4.76 -8.53
CA PRO A 27 3.82 -4.50 -8.40
C PRO A 27 4.40 -3.62 -9.50
N GLU A 28 3.87 -3.68 -10.72
CA GLU A 28 4.38 -2.93 -11.87
C GLU A 28 4.10 -1.43 -11.76
N TRP A 29 3.19 -1.00 -10.93
CA TRP A 29 2.91 0.41 -10.68
C TRP A 29 3.25 0.79 -9.24
N LEU A 30 2.48 0.31 -8.26
CA LEU A 30 2.69 0.69 -6.86
C LEU A 30 4.06 0.24 -6.36
N GLY A 31 4.44 -1.00 -6.65
CA GLY A 31 5.73 -1.51 -6.21
C GLY A 31 6.89 -0.67 -6.73
N VAL A 32 6.84 -0.32 -8.02
CA VAL A 32 7.88 0.50 -8.66
C VAL A 32 7.94 1.89 -8.02
N ILE A 33 6.79 2.53 -7.79
CA ILE A 33 6.74 3.86 -7.17
C ILE A 33 7.29 3.82 -5.74
N LEU A 34 6.95 2.80 -4.96
CA LEU A 34 7.47 2.66 -3.60
C LEU A 34 9.00 2.55 -3.61
N LYS A 35 9.56 1.74 -4.50
CA LYS A 35 11.01 1.60 -4.62
C LYS A 35 11.69 2.89 -5.08
N GLN A 36 11.04 3.64 -5.96
CA GLN A 36 11.62 4.83 -6.57
C GLN A 36 11.50 6.06 -5.67
N GLU A 37 10.31 6.30 -5.13
CA GLU A 37 9.97 7.55 -4.46
C GLU A 37 9.94 7.44 -2.94
N TYR A 38 9.74 6.25 -2.40
CA TYR A 38 9.67 6.02 -0.95
C TYR A 38 10.78 5.04 -0.55
N ASN A 39 12.02 5.48 -0.75
CA ASN A 39 13.19 4.62 -0.64
C ASN A 39 14.00 4.81 0.64
N THR A 40 13.48 5.55 1.62
CA THR A 40 14.08 5.69 2.94
C THR A 40 13.05 5.43 4.02
N LYS A 41 13.51 5.03 5.19
CA LYS A 41 12.65 4.78 6.34
C LYS A 41 11.78 6.00 6.67
N GLU A 42 12.36 7.19 6.60
CA GLU A 42 11.68 8.44 6.90
C GLU A 42 10.55 8.71 5.90
N LYS A 43 10.81 8.52 4.63
CA LYS A 43 9.80 8.72 3.58
C LYS A 43 8.67 7.70 3.69
N VAL A 44 8.99 6.45 3.98
CA VAL A 44 8.00 5.39 4.17
C VAL A 44 7.14 5.69 5.37
N ARG A 45 7.75 6.07 6.49
CA ARG A 45 7.02 6.38 7.72
C ARG A 45 6.08 7.57 7.52
N GLU A 46 6.56 8.62 6.86
CA GLU A 46 5.75 9.79 6.56
C GLU A 46 4.54 9.42 5.70
N LEU A 47 4.75 8.58 4.68
CA LEU A 47 3.67 8.12 3.82
C LEU A 47 2.59 7.38 4.63
N ILE A 48 3.00 6.43 5.44
CA ILE A 48 2.07 5.58 6.21
C ILE A 48 1.37 6.39 7.31
N ASP A 49 2.05 7.33 7.93
CA ASP A 49 1.47 8.15 9.02
C ASP A 49 0.25 8.94 8.58
N GLY A 50 0.11 9.24 7.29
CA GLY A 50 -1.09 9.90 6.77
C GLY A 50 -2.33 9.02 6.76
N GLY A 51 -2.17 7.71 6.93
CA GLY A 51 -3.27 6.76 7.01
C GLY A 51 -3.68 6.20 5.65
N ASN A 52 -4.88 5.66 5.60
CA ASN A 52 -5.41 5.05 4.38
C ASN A 52 -5.51 6.07 3.25
N MET A 53 -5.23 5.64 2.04
CA MET A 53 -5.09 6.53 0.90
C MET A 53 -5.74 5.96 -0.36
N SER A 54 -6.18 6.85 -1.25
CA SER A 54 -6.62 6.43 -2.57
C SER A 54 -5.42 6.12 -3.45
N SER A 55 -4.34 6.92 -3.34
CA SER A 55 -3.10 6.71 -4.08
C SER A 55 -1.93 7.36 -3.33
N CYS A 56 -0.76 6.72 -3.39
CA CYS A 56 0.46 7.28 -2.82
C CYS A 56 1.13 8.29 -3.77
N TRP A 57 0.68 8.38 -5.01
CA TRP A 57 1.31 9.20 -6.04
C TRP A 57 0.26 9.78 -6.96
N SER A 58 -0.39 10.86 -6.52
CA SER A 58 -1.44 11.54 -7.27
C SER A 58 -0.93 12.89 -7.77
N ASP A 59 -0.97 13.08 -9.08
CA ASP A 59 -0.52 14.31 -9.73
C ASP A 59 -1.68 15.17 -10.23
N THR A 60 -2.92 14.84 -9.86
CA THR A 60 -4.11 15.62 -10.22
C THR A 60 -5.01 15.80 -9.02
N ILE A 61 -5.76 16.88 -9.01
CA ILE A 61 -6.79 17.15 -8.01
C ILE A 61 -7.98 17.82 -8.70
N PHE A 62 -9.21 17.52 -8.23
CA PHE A 62 -10.40 18.15 -8.78
C PHE A 62 -10.55 19.57 -8.23
N ASP A 63 -10.58 20.55 -9.13
CA ASP A 63 -10.79 21.96 -8.77
C ASP A 63 -12.28 22.27 -8.87
N TYR A 64 -12.93 22.46 -7.72
CA TYR A 64 -14.38 22.70 -7.67
C TYR A 64 -14.78 24.06 -8.25
N GLU A 65 -13.90 25.05 -8.23
CA GLU A 65 -14.19 26.34 -8.82
C GLU A 65 -14.20 26.26 -10.35
N LYS A 66 -13.25 25.53 -10.93
CA LYS A 66 -13.15 25.36 -12.38
C LYS A 66 -13.97 24.16 -12.89
N GLN A 67 -14.47 23.33 -11.99
CA GLN A 67 -15.20 22.09 -12.33
C GLN A 67 -14.39 21.17 -13.25
N GLU A 68 -13.09 21.04 -13.01
CA GLU A 68 -12.20 20.21 -13.80
C GLU A 68 -11.04 19.68 -12.95
N PHE A 69 -10.37 18.64 -13.44
CA PHE A 69 -9.14 18.16 -12.84
C PHE A 69 -7.97 19.03 -13.27
N VAL A 70 -7.12 19.39 -12.30
CA VAL A 70 -5.92 20.19 -12.56
C VAL A 70 -4.69 19.41 -12.10
N GLU A 71 -3.55 19.67 -12.76
CA GLU A 71 -2.29 19.04 -12.39
C GLU A 71 -1.70 19.68 -11.13
N ARG A 72 -0.96 18.86 -10.38
CA ARG A 72 -0.23 19.31 -9.19
C ARG A 72 1.04 18.45 -9.06
N PRO A 73 2.03 18.88 -8.25
CA PRO A 73 3.17 18.01 -7.96
C PRO A 73 2.68 16.70 -7.34
N PRO A 74 3.23 15.54 -7.75
CA PRO A 74 2.78 14.26 -7.22
C PRO A 74 2.90 14.17 -5.70
N GLN A 75 1.87 13.67 -5.06
CA GLN A 75 1.80 13.54 -3.60
C GLN A 75 0.75 12.51 -3.23
N PRO A 76 0.80 12.00 -1.99
CA PRO A 76 -0.25 11.07 -1.54
C PRO A 76 -1.60 11.75 -1.46
N GLU A 77 -2.64 10.99 -1.77
CA GLU A 77 -4.03 11.43 -1.60
C GLU A 77 -4.68 10.56 -0.54
N TYR A 78 -4.80 11.13 0.65
CA TYR A 78 -5.35 10.44 1.81
C TYR A 78 -6.86 10.65 1.93
N TYR A 79 -7.54 9.64 2.48
CA TYR A 79 -8.97 9.79 2.77
C TYR A 79 -9.22 10.74 3.94
N GLY A 80 -8.35 10.71 4.95
CA GLY A 80 -8.50 11.54 6.15
C GLY A 80 -9.56 11.00 7.11
N GLY A 81 -9.50 11.45 8.35
CA GLY A 81 -10.48 11.06 9.36
C GLY A 81 -9.99 9.99 10.32
N GLU A 82 -10.72 9.82 11.43
CA GLU A 82 -10.31 8.92 12.49
C GLU A 82 -10.32 7.46 12.10
N ASN A 83 -11.24 7.05 11.22
CA ASN A 83 -11.36 5.66 10.79
C ASN A 83 -10.32 5.28 9.73
N GLU A 84 -9.54 6.26 9.27
CA GLU A 84 -8.56 6.05 8.21
C GLU A 84 -7.12 6.06 8.71
N ARG A 85 -6.92 5.95 10.01
CA ARG A 85 -5.59 5.94 10.63
C ARG A 85 -4.81 4.68 10.31
N PRO A 86 -3.47 4.74 10.37
CA PRO A 86 -2.66 3.55 10.18
C PRO A 86 -3.00 2.47 11.21
N ARG A 87 -2.83 1.21 10.79
CA ARG A 87 -3.07 0.06 11.64
C ARG A 87 -1.74 -0.50 12.15
N LEU A 88 -1.66 -0.77 13.46
CA LEU A 88 -0.50 -1.44 14.05
C LEU A 88 -0.81 -2.93 14.20
N SER A 89 0.06 -3.77 13.65
CA SER A 89 -0.03 -5.22 13.74
C SER A 89 1.15 -5.77 14.52
N LYS A 90 0.94 -6.82 15.31
CA LYS A 90 1.99 -7.39 16.18
C LYS A 90 3.14 -8.01 15.39
N ASN A 91 2.82 -8.62 14.26
CA ASN A 91 3.78 -9.33 13.44
C ASN A 91 3.25 -9.46 12.00
N PHE A 92 4.05 -10.10 11.15
CA PHE A 92 3.67 -10.27 9.75
C PHE A 92 2.40 -11.12 9.58
N THR A 93 2.26 -12.18 10.38
CA THR A 93 1.08 -13.05 10.31
C THR A 93 -0.20 -12.26 10.56
N GLN A 94 -0.22 -11.42 11.60
CA GLN A 94 -1.38 -10.58 11.89
C GLN A 94 -1.59 -9.50 10.81
N PHE A 95 -0.51 -8.88 10.34
CA PHE A 95 -0.57 -7.91 9.25
C PHE A 95 -1.27 -8.49 8.04
N ALA A 96 -0.85 -9.68 7.60
CA ALA A 96 -1.45 -10.35 6.45
C ALA A 96 -2.88 -10.80 6.73
N PHE A 97 -3.13 -11.42 7.87
CA PHE A 97 -4.46 -11.91 8.24
C PHE A 97 -5.50 -10.79 8.29
N ASP A 98 -5.13 -9.64 8.84
CA ASP A 98 -6.05 -8.50 8.99
C ASP A 98 -6.18 -7.68 7.71
N SER A 99 -5.41 -7.98 6.66
CA SER A 99 -5.49 -7.30 5.36
C SER A 99 -6.57 -7.97 4.50
N LYS A 100 -7.82 -7.76 4.88
CA LYS A 100 -8.99 -8.39 4.25
C LYS A 100 -10.07 -7.40 3.84
N SER A 101 -9.63 -6.20 3.43
CA SER A 101 -10.48 -5.17 2.85
C SER A 101 -10.39 -5.16 1.32
N GLY A 102 -10.17 -6.34 0.73
CA GLY A 102 -10.00 -6.48 -0.71
C GLY A 102 -8.57 -6.37 -1.20
N GLU A 103 -7.60 -6.30 -0.30
CA GLU A 103 -6.19 -6.22 -0.70
C GLU A 103 -5.78 -7.47 -1.47
N GLU A 104 -5.14 -7.25 -2.62
CA GLU A 104 -4.56 -8.30 -3.46
C GLU A 104 -3.05 -8.39 -3.30
N PHE A 105 -2.42 -7.30 -2.83
CA PHE A 105 -0.97 -7.23 -2.63
C PHE A 105 -0.64 -6.58 -1.29
N LEU A 106 0.47 -7.01 -0.70
CA LEU A 106 1.06 -6.43 0.49
C LEU A 106 2.47 -5.96 0.15
N TYR A 107 2.85 -4.79 0.64
CA TYR A 107 4.22 -4.28 0.50
C TYR A 107 4.75 -3.96 1.88
N LEU A 108 5.90 -4.52 2.21
CA LEU A 108 6.51 -4.33 3.53
C LEU A 108 7.92 -3.79 3.40
N TYR A 109 8.16 -2.62 3.99
CA TYR A 109 9.49 -2.05 4.09
C TYR A 109 10.19 -2.62 5.32
N GLU A 110 11.25 -3.39 5.09
CA GLU A 110 12.02 -4.06 6.12
C GLU A 110 13.46 -4.18 5.65
N ASP A 111 14.42 -3.93 6.55
CA ASP A 111 15.85 -4.02 6.24
C ASP A 111 16.25 -3.13 5.06
N ASN A 112 15.71 -1.91 5.06
CA ASN A 112 16.01 -0.88 4.06
C ASN A 112 15.60 -1.26 2.63
N LYS A 113 14.63 -2.15 2.48
CA LYS A 113 14.13 -2.52 1.15
C LYS A 113 12.64 -2.86 1.18
N TRP A 114 12.03 -2.78 0.01
CA TRP A 114 10.64 -3.17 -0.19
C TRP A 114 10.52 -4.65 -0.52
N ASN A 115 9.58 -5.31 0.14
CA ASN A 115 9.23 -6.70 -0.10
C ASN A 115 7.76 -6.74 -0.51
N GLY A 116 7.46 -7.38 -1.65
CA GLY A 116 6.11 -7.49 -2.17
C GLY A 116 5.56 -8.90 -2.02
N PHE A 117 4.26 -9.00 -1.80
CA PHE A 117 3.55 -10.27 -1.66
C PHE A 117 2.19 -10.16 -2.33
N SER A 118 1.76 -11.25 -2.97
CA SER A 118 0.36 -11.41 -3.31
C SER A 118 -0.34 -12.09 -2.14
N ILE A 119 -1.60 -11.76 -1.93
CA ILE A 119 -2.36 -12.30 -0.81
C ILE A 119 -3.74 -12.73 -1.29
N ASP A 120 -4.19 -13.89 -0.82
CA ASP A 120 -5.52 -14.42 -1.11
C ASP A 120 -6.07 -15.06 0.15
N HIS A 121 -7.27 -14.62 0.55
CA HIS A 121 -8.00 -15.18 1.69
C HIS A 121 -9.08 -16.11 1.19
N LYS A 122 -9.17 -17.28 1.80
CA LYS A 122 -10.27 -18.21 1.61
C LYS A 122 -11.19 -18.09 2.80
N TYR A 123 -12.48 -18.07 2.56
CA TYR A 123 -13.47 -17.79 3.59
C TYR A 123 -14.36 -19.00 3.86
N TYR A 124 -14.78 -19.15 5.10
CA TYR A 124 -15.87 -20.06 5.46
C TYR A 124 -17.20 -19.49 4.95
N LYS A 125 -18.24 -20.33 4.94
CA LYS A 125 -19.58 -19.89 4.50
C LYS A 125 -20.15 -18.77 5.35
N ASP A 126 -19.74 -18.67 6.61
CA ASP A 126 -20.19 -17.62 7.54
C ASP A 126 -19.41 -16.31 7.38
N GLY A 127 -18.45 -16.25 6.46
CA GLY A 127 -17.65 -15.06 6.21
C GLY A 127 -16.34 -14.98 6.98
N GLY A 128 -16.07 -15.92 7.89
CA GLY A 128 -14.79 -15.98 8.60
C GLY A 128 -13.66 -16.46 7.68
N VAL A 129 -12.44 -16.02 7.96
CA VAL A 129 -11.26 -16.43 7.16
C VAL A 129 -10.86 -17.87 7.51
N ALA A 130 -10.92 -18.75 6.51
CA ALA A 130 -10.52 -20.14 6.66
C ALA A 130 -9.02 -20.34 6.45
N ASP A 131 -8.43 -19.60 5.51
CA ASP A 131 -7.02 -19.73 5.16
C ASP A 131 -6.55 -18.45 4.49
N THR A 132 -5.25 -18.17 4.60
CA THR A 132 -4.61 -17.02 3.96
C THR A 132 -3.38 -17.52 3.23
N ASN A 133 -3.35 -17.34 1.91
CA ASN A 133 -2.22 -17.71 1.08
C ASN A 133 -1.41 -16.48 0.72
N ILE A 134 -0.11 -16.51 1.01
CA ILE A 134 0.80 -15.38 0.80
C ILE A 134 1.96 -15.88 -0.05
N ILE A 135 2.18 -15.22 -1.21
CA ILE A 135 3.24 -15.61 -2.14
C ILE A 135 4.11 -14.39 -2.40
N PRO A 136 5.44 -14.48 -2.16
CA PRO A 136 6.34 -13.38 -2.51
C PRO A 136 6.26 -13.06 -4.01
N VAL A 137 6.22 -11.77 -4.34
CA VAL A 137 6.22 -11.30 -5.73
C VAL A 137 7.39 -10.37 -5.95
N LYS A 138 7.94 -10.43 -7.17
CA LYS A 138 9.02 -9.53 -7.54
C LYS A 138 8.47 -8.15 -7.87
N ILE A 139 9.09 -7.12 -7.33
CA ILE A 139 8.80 -5.74 -7.69
C ILE A 139 9.78 -5.36 -8.80
N PRO A 140 9.28 -5.00 -10.00
CA PRO A 140 10.17 -4.64 -11.12
C PRO A 140 11.02 -3.41 -10.79
N ASP A 141 12.17 -3.30 -11.42
CA ASP A 141 12.97 -2.09 -11.34
C ASP A 141 12.41 -1.06 -12.32
N TRP A 142 12.56 0.21 -11.97
CA TRP A 142 12.06 1.32 -12.79
C TRP A 142 12.61 1.27 -14.22
N ASP A 143 13.92 1.00 -14.34
CA ASP A 143 14.59 0.97 -15.64
C ASP A 143 14.00 -0.09 -16.58
N VAL A 144 13.61 -1.24 -16.02
CA VAL A 144 13.00 -2.33 -16.81
C VAL A 144 11.62 -1.90 -17.32
N ALA A 145 10.85 -1.21 -16.49
CA ALA A 145 9.52 -0.71 -16.90
C ALA A 145 9.62 0.39 -17.94
N ASP A 146 10.67 1.21 -17.86
CA ASP A 146 10.89 2.34 -18.76
C ASP A 146 11.33 1.88 -20.16
N ASP A 147 12.03 0.77 -20.24
CA ASP A 147 12.55 0.23 -21.50
C ASP A 147 11.49 -0.52 -22.33
N SER A 148 10.32 -0.66 -21.82
CA SER A 148 9.26 -1.42 -22.50
C SER A 148 8.47 -0.61 -23.52
#